data_7374d081955847491b7496bf7549c264
#
_entry.id   7374d081955847491b7496bf7549c264
#
_cell.length_a   1.000
_cell.length_b   1.000
_cell.length_c   1.000
_cell.angle_alpha   90.00
_cell.angle_beta   90.00
_cell.angle_gamma   90.00
#
_symmetry.space_group_name_H-M   'P 1'
#
loop_
_entity.id
_entity.type
_entity.pdbx_description
1 polymer ?
#
loop_
_entity_poly.entity_id
_entity_poly.type
_entity_poly.pdbx_seq_one_letter_code
_entity_poly.pdbx_strand_id
1 'polypeptide(L)'
;TTWNKWCASAPAKPAARHSDPVSRHERTIDMKKLLVSLALGLSVLTAGVTGFAQTPTPNAQEAGATSAAAPAAATPAAAPAAAPAAAAPAAEAAAPAAAAPSFNKGDTSWMMLSTLLVIMMTIPGLALFYGGLVRSKNMLSVLMQVMVTFSMIVVLWLIYGYSLAFTEGNAFIGGFDRLFMKGVFDPELLFAAFQATFAGITCCLIVGAFAERAKFSGVLVFMVIWFTFSYTPLAHMVWFWMGPDAYTAAGVVDEMNSKAGLIWQWGALDFAGGTVVHINAAVAGLVGAYVIGKRVGYGKEAFTPHSLTLTMVGASLLWVGWFGFNAGSALEAGTSAVLAFMNTFSATAAAVLAWCIGEAMMRGKASMLGAASGAVAGLVAITPAAGNVGLMGAIIIGFIAGFACLWGVNGLKKLLGADDSLDVFGVHGVGGIVGALLTGVFNTQA
;
A
#
# COMPACT_ATOMS: atom_id res chain seq x y z
N THR A 1 -13.72 -39.24 7.41
CA THR A 1 -13.00 -40.53 7.38
C THR A 1 -12.22 -40.81 6.10
N THR A 2 -12.11 -39.87 5.18
CA THR A 2 -11.32 -40.02 3.94
C THR A 2 -10.11 -39.08 3.86
N TRP A 3 -9.85 -38.28 4.89
CA TRP A 3 -8.74 -37.32 4.92
C TRP A 3 -7.40 -37.93 5.37
N ASN A 4 -7.40 -39.08 6.07
CA ASN A 4 -6.18 -39.68 6.63
C ASN A 4 -5.42 -40.62 5.68
N LYS A 5 -5.85 -40.79 4.44
CA LYS A 5 -5.18 -41.72 3.50
C LYS A 5 -4.17 -41.08 2.53
N TRP A 6 -3.99 -39.75 2.55
CA TRP A 6 -3.07 -39.05 1.64
C TRP A 6 -1.70 -38.70 2.24
N CYS A 7 -1.46 -38.96 3.52
CA CYS A 7 -0.19 -38.66 4.19
C CYS A 7 0.71 -39.87 4.48
N ALA A 8 0.37 -41.06 4.03
CA ALA A 8 1.16 -42.25 4.31
C ALA A 8 1.31 -43.11 3.07
N SER A 9 2.33 -42.87 2.26
CA SER A 9 3.06 -43.90 1.51
C SER A 9 4.08 -43.27 0.55
N ALA A 10 5.33 -43.12 0.99
CA ALA A 10 6.50 -43.20 0.11
C ALA A 10 7.62 -43.91 0.91
N PRO A 11 8.19 -45.00 0.41
CA PRO A 11 9.24 -45.72 1.11
C PRO A 11 10.58 -44.99 1.05
N ALA A 12 11.25 -44.91 2.20
CA ALA A 12 12.59 -44.38 2.35
C ALA A 12 13.63 -45.26 1.64
N LYS A 13 14.44 -44.68 0.76
CA LYS A 13 15.69 -45.30 0.29
C LYS A 13 16.82 -44.98 1.27
N PRO A 14 17.74 -45.92 1.53
CA PRO A 14 18.81 -45.74 2.51
C PRO A 14 19.87 -44.75 2.03
N ALA A 15 20.31 -43.88 2.94
CA ALA A 15 21.33 -42.89 2.74
C ALA A 15 22.72 -43.54 2.67
N ALA A 16 23.43 -43.33 1.57
CA ALA A 16 24.86 -43.54 1.49
C ALA A 16 25.59 -42.43 2.24
N ARG A 17 26.38 -42.77 3.26
CA ARG A 17 27.31 -41.86 3.96
C ARG A 17 28.46 -41.55 3.01
N HIS A 18 28.57 -40.29 2.60
CA HIS A 18 29.83 -39.71 2.17
C HIS A 18 30.15 -38.56 3.16
N SER A 19 31.19 -38.80 3.94
CA SER A 19 31.85 -37.84 4.80
C SER A 19 32.81 -37.02 3.97
N ASP A 20 32.44 -35.78 3.61
CA ASP A 20 33.40 -34.80 3.16
C ASP A 20 33.42 -33.61 4.17
N PRO A 21 34.59 -33.08 4.52
CA PRO A 21 34.72 -32.02 5.49
C PRO A 21 34.24 -30.69 4.90
N VAL A 22 33.10 -30.24 5.36
CA VAL A 22 32.60 -28.89 5.04
C VAL A 22 33.54 -27.89 5.68
N SER A 23 34.38 -27.25 4.84
CA SER A 23 35.14 -26.07 5.22
C SER A 23 34.17 -25.01 5.76
N ARG A 24 34.33 -24.64 7.01
CA ARG A 24 33.71 -23.43 7.61
C ARG A 24 34.31 -22.22 6.88
N HIS A 25 33.65 -21.80 5.80
CA HIS A 25 33.80 -20.42 5.35
C HIS A 25 32.96 -19.59 6.32
N GLU A 26 33.63 -18.93 7.22
CA GLU A 26 33.07 -17.84 8.03
C GLU A 26 32.45 -16.83 7.08
N ARG A 27 31.13 -16.76 7.10
CA ARG A 27 30.37 -15.72 6.39
C ARG A 27 30.54 -14.42 7.19
N THR A 28 31.64 -13.73 6.98
CA THR A 28 31.72 -12.32 7.33
C THR A 28 30.66 -11.62 6.51
N ILE A 29 29.61 -11.15 7.20
CA ILE A 29 28.64 -10.22 6.62
C ILE A 29 29.48 -9.02 6.18
N ASP A 30 29.49 -8.73 4.89
CA ASP A 30 30.20 -7.57 4.36
C ASP A 30 29.48 -6.32 4.87
N MET A 31 29.95 -5.85 6.02
CA MET A 31 29.40 -4.71 6.77
C MET A 31 29.30 -3.45 5.89
N LYS A 32 30.19 -3.35 4.86
CA LYS A 32 30.13 -2.25 3.90
C LYS A 32 28.88 -2.32 3.03
N LYS A 33 28.43 -3.53 2.63
CA LYS A 33 27.18 -3.70 1.85
C LYS A 33 25.96 -3.43 2.71
N LEU A 34 25.99 -3.82 3.98
CA LEU A 34 24.91 -3.53 4.93
C LEU A 34 24.84 -2.03 5.23
N LEU A 35 25.97 -1.36 5.41
CA LEU A 35 26.05 0.09 5.64
C LEU A 35 25.64 0.89 4.40
N VAL A 36 25.98 0.44 3.19
CA VAL A 36 25.52 1.08 1.94
C VAL A 36 24.01 0.93 1.78
N SER A 37 23.44 -0.23 2.14
CA SER A 37 21.99 -0.43 2.09
C SER A 37 21.24 0.40 3.14
N LEU A 38 21.81 0.54 4.35
CA LEU A 38 21.30 1.42 5.40
C LEU A 38 21.48 2.90 5.04
N ALA A 39 22.62 3.28 4.44
CA ALA A 39 22.87 4.65 4.00
C ALA A 39 21.99 5.05 2.81
N LEU A 40 21.67 4.13 1.88
CA LEU A 40 20.69 4.36 0.81
C LEU A 40 19.27 4.51 1.36
N GLY A 41 18.90 3.70 2.35
CA GLY A 41 17.61 3.85 3.04
C GLY A 41 17.53 5.17 3.81
N LEU A 42 18.61 5.57 4.48
CA LEU A 42 18.67 6.81 5.26
C LEU A 42 18.84 8.06 4.38
N SER A 43 19.54 7.96 3.25
CA SER A 43 19.71 9.08 2.31
C SER A 43 18.42 9.38 1.52
N VAL A 44 17.56 8.40 1.29
CA VAL A 44 16.21 8.63 0.74
C VAL A 44 15.33 9.35 1.77
N LEU A 45 15.52 9.08 3.08
CA LEU A 45 14.86 9.80 4.16
C LEU A 45 15.41 11.24 4.33
N THR A 46 16.68 11.50 4.01
CA THR A 46 17.30 12.83 4.21
C THR A 46 17.29 13.71 2.97
N ALA A 47 17.16 13.16 1.76
CA ALA A 47 17.08 13.96 0.53
C ALA A 47 15.74 14.71 0.36
N GLY A 48 14.74 14.41 1.19
CA GLY A 48 13.48 15.15 1.26
C GLY A 48 13.49 16.42 2.13
N VAL A 49 14.62 16.75 2.79
CA VAL A 49 14.67 17.79 3.84
C VAL A 49 15.09 19.18 3.32
N THR A 50 15.42 19.35 2.06
CA THR A 50 15.80 20.65 1.51
C THR A 50 14.83 21.12 0.44
N GLY A 51 13.64 21.57 0.83
CA GLY A 51 12.72 22.18 -0.10
C GLY A 51 11.38 22.53 0.55
N PHE A 52 11.28 23.78 0.99
CA PHE A 52 10.05 24.49 1.33
C PHE A 52 9.26 23.96 2.55
N ALA A 53 9.42 24.67 3.66
CA ALA A 53 8.39 24.75 4.68
C ALA A 53 7.13 25.36 4.04
N GLN A 54 6.27 24.53 3.49
CA GLN A 54 4.89 24.90 3.21
C GLN A 54 4.08 24.59 4.47
N THR A 55 3.41 25.59 4.99
CA THR A 55 2.34 25.39 5.97
C THR A 55 1.39 24.34 5.44
N PRO A 56 1.12 23.25 6.17
CA PRO A 56 0.14 22.27 5.72
C PRO A 56 -1.22 22.97 5.63
N THR A 57 -1.71 23.19 4.43
CA THR A 57 -3.12 23.44 4.23
C THR A 57 -3.83 22.15 4.61
N PRO A 58 -4.90 22.21 5.44
CA PRO A 58 -5.70 21.01 5.71
C PRO A 58 -6.10 20.43 4.37
N ASN A 59 -5.92 19.15 4.22
CA ASN A 59 -6.36 18.40 3.05
C ASN A 59 -7.81 18.81 2.79
N ALA A 60 -8.04 19.54 1.69
CA ALA A 60 -9.35 20.03 1.35
C ALA A 60 -10.24 18.87 0.93
N GLN A 61 -10.72 18.14 1.90
CA GLN A 61 -11.79 17.17 1.79
C GLN A 61 -13.11 17.86 2.14
N GLU A 62 -13.22 19.13 1.69
CA GLU A 62 -14.47 19.88 1.77
C GLU A 62 -14.66 20.74 0.53
N ALA A 63 -15.51 20.28 -0.36
CA ALA A 63 -16.40 21.17 -1.10
C ALA A 63 -17.69 20.41 -1.32
N GLY A 64 -18.58 20.56 -0.37
CA GLY A 64 -19.96 20.15 -0.51
C GLY A 64 -20.57 20.72 -1.78
N ALA A 65 -21.28 19.88 -2.48
CA ALA A 65 -22.05 20.19 -3.67
C ALA A 65 -22.98 21.38 -3.42
N THR A 66 -22.70 22.52 -4.00
CA THR A 66 -23.73 23.54 -4.25
C THR A 66 -24.33 23.31 -5.62
N SER A 67 -25.53 22.76 -5.59
CA SER A 67 -26.43 22.68 -6.73
C SER A 67 -26.62 24.05 -7.39
N ALA A 68 -26.28 24.19 -8.66
CA ALA A 68 -26.61 25.33 -9.46
C ALA A 68 -28.10 25.32 -9.78
N ALA A 69 -28.86 26.23 -9.18
CA ALA A 69 -30.22 26.56 -9.60
C ALA A 69 -30.18 27.66 -10.65
N ALA A 70 -30.86 27.46 -11.76
CA ALA A 70 -31.05 28.39 -12.84
C ALA A 70 -31.89 29.63 -12.42
N PRO A 71 -31.74 30.79 -13.12
CA PRO A 71 -32.33 32.06 -12.70
C PRO A 71 -33.81 32.16 -13.05
N ALA A 72 -34.64 32.58 -12.12
CA ALA A 72 -35.99 33.02 -12.35
C ALA A 72 -36.13 34.54 -12.17
N ALA A 73 -36.99 35.10 -13.00
CA ALA A 73 -37.20 36.48 -13.35
C ALA A 73 -37.66 37.43 -12.24
N ALA A 74 -37.51 38.70 -12.57
CA ALA A 74 -37.67 39.88 -11.75
C ALA A 74 -39.13 40.31 -11.42
N THR A 75 -39.28 40.91 -10.24
CA THR A 75 -40.01 42.12 -9.77
C THR A 75 -41.56 42.17 -9.80
N PRO A 76 -42.27 42.99 -8.98
CA PRO A 76 -41.92 44.34 -8.51
C PRO A 76 -42.21 44.70 -7.05
N ALA A 77 -41.78 45.92 -6.72
CA ALA A 77 -41.80 46.62 -5.46
C ALA A 77 -43.16 47.06 -4.93
N ALA A 78 -43.27 47.24 -3.61
CA ALA A 78 -44.09 48.30 -2.97
C ALA A 78 -43.65 48.56 -1.52
N ALA A 79 -43.62 49.81 -1.15
CA ALA A 79 -43.13 50.46 0.06
C ALA A 79 -44.21 50.50 1.18
N PRO A 80 -44.10 51.39 2.23
CA PRO A 80 -43.18 51.32 3.39
C PRO A 80 -43.87 51.38 4.77
N ALA A 81 -43.09 51.16 5.81
CA ALA A 81 -43.15 51.77 7.16
C ALA A 81 -44.23 51.37 8.17
N ALA A 82 -43.76 50.84 9.28
CA ALA A 82 -44.06 51.32 10.66
C ALA A 82 -42.98 50.84 11.63
N ALA A 83 -42.37 51.72 12.41
CA ALA A 83 -41.36 51.48 13.47
C ALA A 83 -42.10 51.42 14.84
N PRO A 84 -41.41 51.30 15.98
CA PRO A 84 -40.97 50.03 16.57
C PRO A 84 -41.64 49.77 17.94
N ALA A 85 -41.76 48.53 18.33
CA ALA A 85 -42.05 48.15 19.70
C ALA A 85 -40.80 47.50 20.32
N ALA A 86 -40.49 47.88 21.54
CA ALA A 86 -39.32 47.47 22.30
C ALA A 86 -39.23 45.94 22.47
N ALA A 87 -38.08 45.42 22.15
CA ALA A 87 -37.76 44.00 22.30
C ALA A 87 -37.41 43.67 23.75
N ALA A 88 -38.04 42.63 24.27
CA ALA A 88 -37.59 41.90 25.46
C ALA A 88 -36.29 41.17 25.16
N PRO A 89 -35.40 40.89 26.14
CA PRO A 89 -34.16 40.21 25.89
C PRO A 89 -34.40 38.79 25.37
N ALA A 90 -33.88 38.54 24.19
CA ALA A 90 -33.88 37.19 23.59
C ALA A 90 -33.07 36.23 24.46
N ALA A 91 -33.70 35.15 24.88
CA ALA A 91 -33.00 34.02 25.44
C ALA A 91 -31.96 33.54 24.42
N GLU A 92 -30.73 33.40 24.85
CA GLU A 92 -29.61 32.88 24.08
C GLU A 92 -30.01 31.50 23.57
N ALA A 93 -30.29 31.41 22.28
CA ALA A 93 -30.58 30.11 21.64
C ALA A 93 -29.33 29.24 21.75
N ALA A 94 -29.45 28.15 22.49
CA ALA A 94 -28.40 27.12 22.52
C ALA A 94 -28.03 26.75 21.07
N ALA A 95 -26.73 26.77 20.79
CA ALA A 95 -26.20 26.33 19.48
C ALA A 95 -26.80 24.97 19.15
N PRO A 96 -27.26 24.74 17.91
CA PRO A 96 -27.79 23.46 17.54
C PRO A 96 -26.74 22.38 17.83
N ALA A 97 -27.13 21.37 18.60
CA ALA A 97 -26.28 20.20 18.84
C ALA A 97 -25.79 19.68 17.48
N ALA A 98 -24.48 19.46 17.34
CA ALA A 98 -23.90 18.91 16.14
C ALA A 98 -24.69 17.66 15.72
N ALA A 99 -25.23 17.66 14.51
CA ALA A 99 -25.97 16.53 14.00
C ALA A 99 -25.07 15.30 14.07
N ALA A 100 -25.59 14.20 14.64
CA ALA A 100 -24.87 12.93 14.64
C ALA A 100 -24.45 12.62 13.20
N PRO A 101 -23.21 12.12 12.96
CA PRO A 101 -22.71 11.86 11.62
C PRO A 101 -23.71 11.00 10.84
N SER A 102 -24.27 11.57 9.77
CA SER A 102 -25.27 10.86 8.98
C SER A 102 -24.57 9.74 8.21
N PHE A 103 -25.05 8.51 8.40
CA PHE A 103 -24.57 7.33 7.69
C PHE A 103 -24.80 7.51 6.18
N ASN A 104 -23.73 7.67 5.40
CA ASN A 104 -23.81 7.80 3.95
C ASN A 104 -23.85 6.41 3.31
N LYS A 105 -25.00 6.05 2.74
CA LYS A 105 -25.21 4.74 2.09
C LYS A 105 -24.31 4.53 0.86
N GLY A 106 -24.00 5.59 0.13
CA GLY A 106 -23.11 5.55 -1.03
C GLY A 106 -21.67 5.21 -0.61
N ASP A 107 -21.15 5.92 0.38
CA ASP A 107 -19.79 5.69 0.89
C ASP A 107 -19.66 4.33 1.54
N THR A 108 -20.66 3.90 2.30
CA THR A 108 -20.68 2.57 2.90
C THR A 108 -20.63 1.48 1.82
N SER A 109 -21.45 1.60 0.77
CA SER A 109 -21.46 0.64 -0.33
C SER A 109 -20.14 0.62 -1.08
N TRP A 110 -19.56 1.82 -1.33
CA TRP A 110 -18.27 1.97 -1.98
C TRP A 110 -17.15 1.35 -1.16
N MET A 111 -17.09 1.63 0.14
CA MET A 111 -16.04 1.12 1.02
C MET A 111 -16.14 -0.40 1.23
N MET A 112 -17.35 -0.97 1.32
CA MET A 112 -17.52 -2.43 1.34
C MET A 112 -17.03 -3.06 0.04
N LEU A 113 -17.38 -2.49 -1.12
CA LEU A 113 -16.91 -2.96 -2.42
C LEU A 113 -15.38 -2.84 -2.52
N SER A 114 -14.81 -1.71 -2.12
CA SER A 114 -13.36 -1.48 -2.12
C SER A 114 -12.63 -2.49 -1.25
N THR A 115 -13.15 -2.79 -0.05
CA THR A 115 -12.61 -3.83 0.84
C THR A 115 -12.60 -5.20 0.17
N LEU A 116 -13.70 -5.60 -0.47
CA LEU A 116 -13.79 -6.86 -1.22
C LEU A 116 -12.81 -6.91 -2.40
N LEU A 117 -12.63 -5.81 -3.12
CA LEU A 117 -11.68 -5.71 -4.22
C LEU A 117 -10.23 -5.89 -3.73
N VAL A 118 -9.86 -5.34 -2.57
CA VAL A 118 -8.52 -5.53 -2.01
C VAL A 118 -8.32 -6.95 -1.48
N ILE A 119 -9.33 -7.58 -0.91
CA ILE A 119 -9.27 -9.02 -0.57
C ILE A 119 -9.06 -9.84 -1.85
N MET A 120 -9.82 -9.57 -2.90
CA MET A 120 -9.72 -10.27 -4.19
C MET A 120 -8.32 -10.11 -4.81
N MET A 121 -7.74 -8.91 -4.79
CA MET A 121 -6.39 -8.74 -5.34
C MET A 121 -5.32 -9.46 -4.52
N THR A 122 -5.54 -9.71 -3.24
CA THR A 122 -4.57 -10.36 -2.36
C THR A 122 -4.67 -11.88 -2.42
N ILE A 123 -5.84 -12.42 -2.06
CA ILE A 123 -5.98 -13.88 -1.89
C ILE A 123 -5.95 -14.62 -3.23
N PRO A 124 -6.80 -14.37 -4.23
CA PRO A 124 -6.58 -14.96 -5.53
C PRO A 124 -5.54 -14.20 -6.36
N GLY A 125 -5.53 -12.87 -6.37
CA GLY A 125 -4.70 -12.09 -7.28
C GLY A 125 -3.20 -12.27 -7.04
N LEU A 126 -2.69 -11.82 -5.90
CA LEU A 126 -1.28 -11.93 -5.55
C LEU A 126 -0.83 -13.40 -5.42
N ALA A 127 -1.69 -14.25 -4.83
CA ALA A 127 -1.39 -15.66 -4.68
C ALA A 127 -1.16 -16.34 -6.04
N LEU A 128 -2.01 -16.09 -7.04
CA LEU A 128 -1.86 -16.64 -8.39
C LEU A 128 -0.72 -15.99 -9.16
N PHE A 129 -0.50 -14.69 -9.01
CA PHE A 129 0.62 -14.00 -9.61
C PHE A 129 1.95 -14.61 -9.15
N TYR A 130 2.16 -14.73 -7.85
CA TYR A 130 3.34 -15.36 -7.27
C TYR A 130 3.38 -16.87 -7.55
N GLY A 131 2.24 -17.54 -7.41
CA GLY A 131 2.11 -18.96 -7.65
C GLY A 131 2.50 -19.36 -9.07
N GLY A 132 2.17 -18.55 -10.07
CA GLY A 132 2.58 -18.78 -11.47
C GLY A 132 4.06 -18.54 -11.73
N LEU A 133 4.71 -17.63 -10.97
CA LEU A 133 6.11 -17.26 -11.12
C LEU A 133 7.09 -18.27 -10.51
N VAL A 134 6.72 -18.96 -9.44
CA VAL A 134 7.57 -19.97 -8.81
C VAL A 134 7.58 -21.28 -9.59
N ARG A 135 8.53 -22.16 -9.29
CA ARG A 135 8.54 -23.53 -9.84
C ARG A 135 7.32 -24.31 -9.38
N SER A 136 6.76 -25.18 -10.22
CA SER A 136 5.51 -25.94 -9.97
C SER A 136 5.46 -26.64 -8.59
N LYS A 137 6.58 -27.21 -8.14
CA LYS A 137 6.69 -27.88 -6.84
C LYS A 137 6.53 -26.96 -5.64
N ASN A 138 6.68 -25.65 -5.83
CA ASN A 138 6.60 -24.65 -4.76
C ASN A 138 5.29 -23.83 -4.79
N MET A 139 4.44 -24.03 -5.79
CA MET A 139 3.23 -23.26 -6.00
C MET A 139 2.31 -23.30 -4.76
N LEU A 140 1.91 -24.49 -4.32
CA LEU A 140 1.01 -24.65 -3.17
C LEU A 140 1.61 -24.07 -1.88
N SER A 141 2.93 -24.14 -1.72
CA SER A 141 3.61 -23.53 -0.57
C SER A 141 3.47 -22.00 -0.57
N VAL A 142 3.59 -21.35 -1.71
CA VAL A 142 3.45 -19.90 -1.84
C VAL A 142 1.99 -19.48 -1.66
N LEU A 143 1.04 -20.20 -2.26
CA LEU A 143 -0.39 -19.95 -2.06
C LEU A 143 -0.76 -20.04 -0.57
N MET A 144 -0.26 -21.07 0.12
CA MET A 144 -0.48 -21.27 1.55
C MET A 144 0.13 -20.15 2.38
N GLN A 145 1.34 -19.69 2.04
CA GLN A 145 1.98 -18.57 2.73
C GLN A 145 1.16 -17.28 2.58
N VAL A 146 0.66 -16.97 1.39
CA VAL A 146 -0.18 -15.78 1.16
C VAL A 146 -1.50 -15.90 1.95
N MET A 147 -2.21 -17.01 1.81
CA MET A 147 -3.52 -17.21 2.46
C MET A 147 -3.42 -17.12 3.99
N VAL A 148 -2.47 -17.85 4.58
CA VAL A 148 -2.34 -17.91 6.04
C VAL A 148 -1.77 -16.63 6.62
N THR A 149 -0.80 -15.99 5.93
CA THR A 149 -0.29 -14.68 6.34
C THR A 149 -1.41 -13.65 6.34
N PHE A 150 -2.18 -13.54 5.27
CA PHE A 150 -3.30 -12.60 5.21
C PHE A 150 -4.29 -12.83 6.37
N SER A 151 -4.72 -14.07 6.55
CA SER A 151 -5.68 -14.42 7.61
C SER A 151 -5.16 -14.10 9.01
N MET A 152 -3.89 -14.43 9.27
CA MET A 152 -3.23 -14.14 10.54
C MET A 152 -3.14 -12.63 10.80
N ILE A 153 -2.72 -11.85 9.81
CA ILE A 153 -2.58 -10.40 9.97
C ILE A 153 -3.94 -9.73 10.17
N VAL A 154 -4.99 -10.16 9.49
CA VAL A 154 -6.35 -9.66 9.73
C VAL A 154 -6.78 -9.90 11.19
N VAL A 155 -6.51 -11.09 11.75
CA VAL A 155 -6.82 -11.37 13.16
C VAL A 155 -6.00 -10.47 14.10
N LEU A 156 -4.69 -10.34 13.88
CA LEU A 156 -3.83 -9.47 14.69
C LEU A 156 -4.21 -7.99 14.57
N TRP A 157 -4.67 -7.57 13.39
CA TRP A 157 -5.18 -6.22 13.17
C TRP A 157 -6.38 -5.93 14.07
N LEU A 158 -7.35 -6.83 14.13
CA LEU A 158 -8.53 -6.67 14.98
C LEU A 158 -8.20 -6.77 16.48
N ILE A 159 -7.15 -7.50 16.86
CA ILE A 159 -6.75 -7.63 18.26
C ILE A 159 -6.03 -6.36 18.74
N TYR A 160 -5.01 -5.87 18.00
CA TYR A 160 -4.19 -4.76 18.43
C TYR A 160 -3.69 -3.83 17.32
N GLY A 161 -3.58 -4.32 16.08
CA GLY A 161 -2.93 -3.59 15.00
C GLY A 161 -3.65 -2.29 14.66
N TYR A 162 -4.98 -2.32 14.61
CA TYR A 162 -5.80 -1.13 14.41
C TYR A 162 -5.52 -0.06 15.47
N SER A 163 -5.50 -0.45 16.73
CA SER A 163 -5.20 0.45 17.84
C SER A 163 -3.83 1.10 17.69
N LEU A 164 -2.78 0.31 17.41
CA LEU A 164 -1.41 0.83 17.27
C LEU A 164 -1.21 1.74 16.04
N ALA A 165 -2.04 1.58 15.00
CA ALA A 165 -1.94 2.39 13.79
C ALA A 165 -2.82 3.65 13.83
N PHE A 166 -4.02 3.60 14.42
CA PHE A 166 -5.06 4.62 14.24
C PHE A 166 -5.64 5.18 15.55
N THR A 167 -4.91 5.13 16.65
CA THR A 167 -5.26 5.88 17.85
C THR A 167 -4.19 6.93 18.18
N GLU A 168 -4.57 7.94 18.96
CA GLU A 168 -3.62 8.90 19.52
C GLU A 168 -2.62 8.15 20.43
N GLY A 169 -1.37 8.49 20.32
CA GLY A 169 -0.28 7.91 21.10
C GLY A 169 0.91 8.86 21.12
N ASN A 170 1.85 8.63 20.24
CA ASN A 170 2.96 9.55 19.99
C ASN A 170 3.23 9.61 18.48
N ALA A 171 4.18 10.42 18.04
CA ALA A 171 4.46 10.60 16.61
C ALA A 171 4.87 9.31 15.85
N PHE A 172 5.21 8.22 16.55
CA PHE A 172 5.70 6.98 15.97
C PHE A 172 4.68 5.82 16.01
N ILE A 173 3.81 5.79 17.03
CA ILE A 173 2.89 4.66 17.24
C ILE A 173 1.69 5.10 18.08
N GLY A 174 0.52 4.56 17.78
CA GLY A 174 -0.71 4.76 18.52
C GLY A 174 -0.74 4.03 19.87
N GLY A 175 -1.78 4.32 20.64
CA GLY A 175 -2.04 3.72 21.95
C GLY A 175 -2.81 2.40 21.89
N PHE A 176 -3.43 2.05 23.01
CA PHE A 176 -4.18 0.80 23.20
C PHE A 176 -5.69 1.01 23.36
N ASP A 177 -6.22 2.19 23.02
CA ASP A 177 -7.60 2.59 23.30
C ASP A 177 -8.64 1.80 22.49
N ARG A 178 -8.22 1.23 21.35
CA ARG A 178 -9.04 0.43 20.44
C ARG A 178 -8.68 -1.07 20.44
N LEU A 179 -7.97 -1.56 21.46
CA LEU A 179 -7.68 -3.02 21.58
C LEU A 179 -8.98 -3.81 21.47
N PHE A 180 -8.91 -4.94 20.72
CA PHE A 180 -10.06 -5.81 20.45
C PHE A 180 -11.25 -5.05 19.84
N MET A 181 -10.99 -4.00 19.08
CA MET A 181 -12.00 -3.13 18.46
C MET A 181 -12.95 -2.47 19.49
N LYS A 182 -12.48 -2.25 20.72
CA LYS A 182 -13.27 -1.63 21.77
C LYS A 182 -13.72 -0.22 21.38
N GLY A 183 -15.04 0.01 21.41
CA GLY A 183 -15.62 1.31 21.08
C GLY A 183 -15.54 1.69 19.60
N VAL A 184 -15.24 0.74 18.71
CA VAL A 184 -15.26 0.94 17.27
C VAL A 184 -16.63 0.57 16.73
N PHE A 185 -17.31 1.53 16.11
CA PHE A 185 -18.66 1.39 15.53
C PHE A 185 -18.63 1.92 14.09
N ASP A 186 -19.77 1.82 13.37
CA ASP A 186 -19.91 2.42 12.06
C ASP A 186 -19.81 3.96 12.13
N PRO A 187 -19.11 4.63 11.21
CA PRO A 187 -18.39 4.09 10.01
C PRO A 187 -16.94 3.63 10.29
N GLU A 188 -16.38 3.84 11.49
CA GLU A 188 -15.01 3.50 11.88
C GLU A 188 -14.75 1.98 11.71
N LEU A 189 -15.76 1.13 11.96
CA LEU A 189 -15.63 -0.32 11.80
C LEU A 189 -15.34 -0.69 10.34
N LEU A 190 -15.96 -0.01 9.39
CA LEU A 190 -15.73 -0.25 7.96
C LEU A 190 -14.36 0.26 7.51
N PHE A 191 -13.93 1.42 8.03
CA PHE A 191 -12.56 1.91 7.84
C PHE A 191 -11.53 0.91 8.38
N ALA A 192 -11.75 0.39 9.58
CA ALA A 192 -10.86 -0.61 10.18
C ALA A 192 -10.80 -1.90 9.32
N ALA A 193 -11.94 -2.35 8.77
CA ALA A 193 -11.99 -3.50 7.87
C ALA A 193 -11.22 -3.24 6.56
N PHE A 194 -11.35 -2.06 5.98
CA PHE A 194 -10.59 -1.65 4.79
C PHE A 194 -9.09 -1.63 5.07
N GLN A 195 -8.65 -1.00 6.15
CA GLN A 195 -7.25 -0.93 6.55
C GLN A 195 -6.65 -2.30 6.94
N ALA A 196 -7.45 -3.23 7.44
CA ALA A 196 -7.01 -4.61 7.67
C ALA A 196 -6.51 -5.28 6.39
N THR A 197 -7.13 -4.99 5.25
CA THR A 197 -6.72 -5.54 3.96
C THR A 197 -5.37 -5.01 3.50
N PHE A 198 -5.04 -3.75 3.82
CA PHE A 198 -3.74 -3.13 3.56
C PHE A 198 -2.62 -3.76 4.40
N ALA A 199 -2.88 -3.95 5.69
CA ALA A 199 -1.96 -4.67 6.56
C ALA A 199 -1.69 -6.09 6.05
N GLY A 200 -2.76 -6.80 5.67
CA GLY A 200 -2.69 -8.16 5.15
C GLY A 200 -1.88 -8.26 3.86
N ILE A 201 -2.18 -7.44 2.84
CA ILE A 201 -1.46 -7.49 1.56
C ILE A 201 0.00 -7.08 1.72
N THR A 202 0.31 -6.09 2.57
CA THR A 202 1.70 -5.64 2.78
C THR A 202 2.58 -6.78 3.26
N CYS A 203 2.12 -7.55 4.26
CA CYS A 203 2.82 -8.74 4.72
C CYS A 203 2.93 -9.82 3.63
N CYS A 204 1.87 -10.01 2.83
CA CYS A 204 1.87 -10.99 1.74
C CYS A 204 2.85 -10.64 0.61
N LEU A 205 3.08 -9.35 0.33
CA LEU A 205 4.06 -8.91 -0.67
C LEU A 205 5.48 -9.39 -0.34
N ILE A 206 5.87 -9.36 0.94
CA ILE A 206 7.21 -9.76 1.38
C ILE A 206 7.51 -11.22 1.04
N VAL A 207 6.49 -12.10 1.05
CA VAL A 207 6.64 -13.54 0.74
C VAL A 207 7.34 -13.75 -0.59
N GLY A 208 7.09 -12.91 -1.59
CA GLY A 208 7.71 -13.01 -2.90
C GLY A 208 9.23 -12.94 -2.88
N ALA A 209 9.82 -12.17 -2.00
CA ALA A 209 11.27 -11.94 -1.96
C ALA A 209 12.07 -13.18 -1.54
N PHE A 210 11.51 -14.01 -0.66
CA PHE A 210 12.16 -15.22 -0.16
C PHE A 210 11.40 -16.51 -0.49
N ALA A 211 10.53 -16.47 -1.49
CA ALA A 211 9.85 -17.63 -2.01
C ALA A 211 10.84 -18.75 -2.39
N GLU A 212 10.38 -20.00 -2.29
CA GLU A 212 11.11 -21.22 -2.60
C GLU A 212 12.22 -21.66 -1.62
N ARG A 213 12.49 -20.89 -0.54
CA ARG A 213 13.56 -21.23 0.43
C ARG A 213 13.26 -20.95 1.89
N ALA A 214 12.21 -20.18 2.18
CA ALA A 214 11.81 -19.91 3.56
C ALA A 214 10.93 -21.04 4.13
N LYS A 215 11.16 -21.41 5.40
CA LYS A 215 10.27 -22.33 6.12
C LYS A 215 8.97 -21.64 6.46
N PHE A 216 7.84 -22.32 6.28
CA PHE A 216 6.51 -21.77 6.54
C PHE A 216 6.36 -21.18 7.95
N SER A 217 6.75 -21.91 9.00
CA SER A 217 6.70 -21.40 10.37
C SER A 217 7.59 -20.17 10.60
N GLY A 218 8.76 -20.13 9.96
CA GLY A 218 9.66 -18.97 10.03
C GLY A 218 9.04 -17.73 9.37
N VAL A 219 8.33 -17.90 8.25
CA VAL A 219 7.58 -16.83 7.61
C VAL A 219 6.52 -16.28 8.55
N LEU A 220 5.71 -17.14 9.18
CA LEU A 220 4.63 -16.69 10.07
C LEU A 220 5.18 -15.94 11.30
N VAL A 221 6.22 -16.43 11.94
CA VAL A 221 6.85 -15.74 13.09
C VAL A 221 7.43 -14.39 12.66
N PHE A 222 8.13 -14.35 11.52
CA PHE A 222 8.64 -13.10 10.97
C PHE A 222 7.51 -12.10 10.71
N MET A 223 6.39 -12.54 10.12
CA MET A 223 5.28 -11.65 9.79
C MET A 223 4.63 -11.05 11.05
N VAL A 224 4.49 -11.80 12.14
CA VAL A 224 3.97 -11.26 13.42
C VAL A 224 4.90 -10.16 13.95
N ILE A 225 6.19 -10.42 13.99
CA ILE A 225 7.18 -9.47 14.50
C ILE A 225 7.25 -8.23 13.59
N TRP A 226 7.37 -8.43 12.29
CA TRP A 226 7.49 -7.34 11.33
C TRP A 226 6.21 -6.48 11.26
N PHE A 227 5.04 -7.11 11.28
CA PHE A 227 3.74 -6.41 11.35
C PHE A 227 3.68 -5.50 12.58
N THR A 228 4.06 -6.03 13.75
CA THR A 228 3.99 -5.29 15.02
C THR A 228 4.99 -4.15 15.10
N PHE A 229 6.23 -4.36 14.67
CA PHE A 229 7.33 -3.40 14.91
C PHE A 229 7.75 -2.59 13.68
N SER A 230 7.21 -2.87 12.50
CA SER A 230 7.47 -2.11 11.29
C SER A 230 6.20 -1.59 10.64
N TYR A 231 5.23 -2.47 10.35
CA TYR A 231 4.02 -2.06 9.66
C TYR A 231 3.17 -1.08 10.47
N THR A 232 2.79 -1.45 11.72
CA THR A 232 1.90 -0.60 12.53
C THR A 232 2.52 0.76 12.86
N PRO A 233 3.83 0.87 13.23
CA PRO A 233 4.45 2.16 13.41
C PRO A 233 4.51 2.99 12.12
N LEU A 234 4.86 2.38 10.98
CA LEU A 234 4.93 3.15 9.73
C LEU A 234 3.54 3.60 9.27
N ALA A 235 2.51 2.77 9.40
CA ALA A 235 1.13 3.14 9.11
C ALA A 235 0.68 4.33 9.98
N HIS A 236 1.00 4.30 11.27
CA HIS A 236 0.75 5.42 12.18
C HIS A 236 1.51 6.68 11.77
N MET A 237 2.81 6.58 11.55
CA MET A 237 3.63 7.73 11.17
C MET A 237 3.18 8.43 9.89
N VAL A 238 2.63 7.68 8.93
CA VAL A 238 2.26 8.21 7.60
C VAL A 238 0.79 8.61 7.53
N TRP A 239 -0.11 7.85 8.14
CA TRP A 239 -1.56 7.97 7.92
C TRP A 239 -2.36 8.45 9.13
N PHE A 240 -1.78 8.44 10.34
CA PHE A 240 -2.53 8.90 11.51
C PHE A 240 -2.58 10.43 11.58
N TRP A 241 -3.78 10.96 11.70
CA TRP A 241 -4.10 12.35 11.99
C TRP A 241 -5.42 12.42 12.77
N MET A 242 -5.74 13.56 13.36
CA MET A 242 -6.85 13.69 14.29
C MET A 242 -8.25 13.65 13.67
N GLY A 243 -8.33 13.50 12.35
CA GLY A 243 -9.60 13.51 11.60
C GLY A 243 -10.12 14.92 11.33
N PRO A 244 -11.08 15.08 10.39
CA PRO A 244 -11.55 16.38 9.94
C PRO A 244 -12.21 17.18 11.07
N ASP A 245 -12.93 16.52 11.97
CA ASP A 245 -13.65 17.18 13.06
C ASP A 245 -12.76 17.87 14.10
N ALA A 246 -11.48 17.50 14.14
CA ALA A 246 -10.52 18.13 15.05
C ALA A 246 -9.99 19.49 14.54
N TYR A 247 -10.19 19.80 13.25
CA TYR A 247 -9.65 21.00 12.60
C TYR A 247 -10.70 22.10 12.40
N THR A 248 -11.75 22.14 13.23
CA THR A 248 -12.93 23.01 13.05
C THR A 248 -12.73 24.47 13.47
N ALA A 249 -11.65 24.79 14.20
CA ALA A 249 -11.40 26.14 14.70
C ALA A 249 -10.06 26.69 14.18
N ALA A 250 -10.05 28.01 13.88
CA ALA A 250 -8.79 28.69 13.57
C ALA A 250 -7.87 28.67 14.81
N GLY A 251 -6.58 28.32 14.59
CA GLY A 251 -5.56 28.27 15.66
C GLY A 251 -5.36 26.90 16.29
N VAL A 252 -6.20 25.89 16.03
CA VAL A 252 -5.99 24.52 16.52
C VAL A 252 -5.14 23.67 15.57
N VAL A 253 -4.87 24.14 14.36
CA VAL A 253 -4.19 23.36 13.30
C VAL A 253 -2.82 22.88 13.78
N ASP A 254 -2.00 23.75 14.36
CA ASP A 254 -0.66 23.38 14.82
C ASP A 254 -0.71 22.37 15.98
N GLU A 255 -1.66 22.53 16.89
CA GLU A 255 -1.87 21.59 17.99
C GLU A 255 -2.30 20.22 17.46
N MET A 256 -3.27 20.17 16.56
CA MET A 256 -3.77 18.91 16.00
C MET A 256 -2.69 18.23 15.12
N ASN A 257 -1.95 19.00 14.34
CA ASN A 257 -0.83 18.46 13.55
C ASN A 257 0.27 17.88 14.44
N SER A 258 0.54 18.48 15.61
CA SER A 258 1.54 17.95 16.54
C SER A 258 1.20 16.59 17.12
N LYS A 259 -0.07 16.19 17.09
CA LYS A 259 -0.58 14.89 17.53
C LYS A 259 -0.59 13.84 16.41
N ALA A 260 -0.41 14.25 15.17
CA ALA A 260 -0.39 13.36 14.02
C ALA A 260 0.91 12.52 13.96
N GLY A 261 0.95 11.53 13.08
CA GLY A 261 2.14 10.73 12.83
C GLY A 261 3.32 11.55 12.30
N LEU A 262 4.54 11.15 12.61
CA LEU A 262 5.77 11.90 12.31
C LEU A 262 5.91 12.26 10.82
N ILE A 263 5.66 11.32 9.92
CA ILE A 263 5.83 11.51 8.48
C ILE A 263 4.70 12.37 7.91
N TRP A 264 3.49 12.25 8.50
CA TRP A 264 2.39 13.17 8.24
C TRP A 264 2.78 14.62 8.59
N GLN A 265 3.37 14.83 9.79
CA GLN A 265 3.83 16.16 10.22
C GLN A 265 4.86 16.78 9.26
N TRP A 266 5.62 15.96 8.54
CA TRP A 266 6.55 16.42 7.51
C TRP A 266 5.87 16.81 6.18
N GLY A 267 4.55 16.65 6.08
CA GLY A 267 3.79 16.94 4.86
C GLY A 267 3.94 15.90 3.76
N ALA A 268 4.35 14.67 4.10
CA ALA A 268 4.46 13.60 3.11
C ALA A 268 3.07 13.16 2.62
N LEU A 269 2.96 12.98 1.30
CA LEU A 269 1.75 12.51 0.63
C LEU A 269 1.89 11.03 0.29
N ASP A 270 1.05 10.21 0.89
CA ASP A 270 0.94 8.79 0.57
C ASP A 270 -0.53 8.37 0.51
N PHE A 271 -1.15 8.63 -0.65
CA PHE A 271 -2.60 8.51 -0.83
C PHE A 271 -3.13 7.10 -0.53
N ALA A 272 -2.44 6.07 -1.00
CA ALA A 272 -2.90 4.70 -0.87
C ALA A 272 -1.81 3.68 -0.48
N GLY A 273 -0.64 4.11 0.01
CA GLY A 273 0.36 3.19 0.55
C GLY A 273 1.60 2.95 -0.32
N GLY A 274 2.02 3.95 -1.10
CA GLY A 274 3.31 3.88 -1.78
C GLY A 274 4.46 3.68 -0.81
N THR A 275 4.43 4.36 0.32
CA THR A 275 5.40 4.24 1.40
C THR A 275 5.02 3.12 2.38
N VAL A 276 3.80 3.16 2.92
CA VAL A 276 3.34 2.23 3.97
C VAL A 276 3.30 0.78 3.49
N VAL A 277 2.88 0.55 2.25
CA VAL A 277 2.73 -0.79 1.70
C VAL A 277 3.95 -1.17 0.85
N HIS A 278 4.21 -0.43 -0.23
CA HIS A 278 5.14 -0.90 -1.27
C HIS A 278 6.61 -0.75 -0.90
N ILE A 279 7.05 0.42 -0.47
CA ILE A 279 8.44 0.63 -0.05
C ILE A 279 8.74 -0.21 1.20
N ASN A 280 7.85 -0.21 2.17
CA ASN A 280 8.00 -0.95 3.43
C ASN A 280 8.14 -2.46 3.19
N ALA A 281 7.21 -3.08 2.44
CA ALA A 281 7.30 -4.50 2.10
C ALA A 281 8.55 -4.83 1.27
N ALA A 282 8.90 -3.98 0.32
CA ALA A 282 10.04 -4.20 -0.57
C ALA A 282 11.38 -4.15 0.17
N VAL A 283 11.55 -3.20 1.10
CA VAL A 283 12.75 -3.11 1.94
C VAL A 283 12.85 -4.34 2.85
N ALA A 284 11.75 -4.75 3.48
CA ALA A 284 11.70 -5.98 4.28
C ALA A 284 12.07 -7.22 3.43
N GLY A 285 11.54 -7.31 2.22
CA GLY A 285 11.85 -8.37 1.27
C GLY A 285 13.32 -8.40 0.89
N LEU A 286 13.92 -7.25 0.59
CA LEU A 286 15.34 -7.13 0.24
C LEU A 286 16.24 -7.57 1.40
N VAL A 287 15.98 -7.07 2.62
CA VAL A 287 16.70 -7.46 3.84
C VAL A 287 16.54 -8.96 4.09
N GLY A 288 15.30 -9.47 3.99
CA GLY A 288 15.00 -10.89 4.12
C GLY A 288 15.75 -11.76 3.09
N ALA A 289 15.86 -11.29 1.85
CA ALA A 289 16.63 -11.99 0.81
C ALA A 289 18.13 -12.08 1.14
N TYR A 290 18.70 -11.06 1.77
CA TYR A 290 20.09 -11.11 2.26
C TYR A 290 20.27 -12.03 3.46
N VAL A 291 19.37 -11.95 4.44
CA VAL A 291 19.45 -12.73 5.69
C VAL A 291 19.29 -14.24 5.41
N ILE A 292 18.30 -14.62 4.60
CA ILE A 292 18.04 -16.03 4.25
C ILE A 292 19.10 -16.56 3.28
N GLY A 293 19.68 -15.69 2.47
CA GLY A 293 20.70 -16.05 1.46
C GLY A 293 20.08 -16.51 0.13
N LYS A 294 20.97 -16.96 -0.77
CA LYS A 294 20.60 -17.31 -2.15
C LYS A 294 20.00 -18.71 -2.23
N ARG A 295 19.05 -18.91 -3.17
CA ARG A 295 18.53 -20.24 -3.53
C ARG A 295 19.62 -21.15 -4.03
N VAL A 296 19.51 -22.43 -3.76
CA VAL A 296 20.39 -23.45 -4.35
C VAL A 296 20.28 -23.38 -5.88
N GLY A 297 21.42 -23.27 -6.55
CA GLY A 297 21.46 -23.10 -8.02
C GLY A 297 21.35 -21.64 -8.49
N TYR A 298 21.26 -20.64 -7.61
CA TYR A 298 21.20 -19.24 -8.03
C TYR A 298 22.42 -18.82 -8.86
N GLY A 299 22.16 -18.27 -10.04
CA GLY A 299 23.20 -17.90 -11.02
C GLY A 299 23.79 -19.06 -11.81
N LYS A 300 23.37 -20.30 -11.55
CA LYS A 300 23.81 -21.53 -12.28
C LYS A 300 22.65 -22.24 -12.99
N GLU A 301 21.43 -22.13 -12.44
CA GLU A 301 20.24 -22.76 -12.97
C GLU A 301 19.20 -21.69 -13.31
N ALA A 302 18.38 -21.92 -14.33
CA ALA A 302 17.25 -21.06 -14.66
C ALA A 302 16.07 -21.36 -13.72
N PHE A 303 15.59 -20.35 -13.01
CA PHE A 303 14.36 -20.42 -12.21
C PHE A 303 13.18 -19.94 -13.07
N THR A 304 12.71 -20.80 -13.97
CA THR A 304 11.64 -20.44 -14.90
C THR A 304 10.27 -20.51 -14.23
N PRO A 305 9.40 -19.52 -14.46
CA PRO A 305 8.00 -19.58 -14.08
C PRO A 305 7.34 -20.84 -14.66
N HIS A 306 6.52 -21.53 -13.84
CA HIS A 306 5.87 -22.74 -14.34
C HIS A 306 4.57 -22.47 -15.10
N SER A 307 3.91 -21.33 -14.84
CA SER A 307 2.63 -20.99 -15.47
C SER A 307 2.44 -19.48 -15.64
N LEU A 308 2.85 -18.96 -16.79
CA LEU A 308 2.62 -17.57 -17.13
C LEU A 308 1.12 -17.25 -17.33
N THR A 309 0.28 -18.24 -17.61
CA THR A 309 -1.18 -18.08 -17.65
C THR A 309 -1.72 -17.74 -16.27
N LEU A 310 -1.30 -18.45 -15.20
CA LEU A 310 -1.68 -18.11 -13.82
C LEU A 310 -1.12 -16.75 -13.40
N THR A 311 0.10 -16.43 -13.79
CA THR A 311 0.69 -15.11 -13.56
C THR A 311 -0.14 -14.00 -14.21
N MET A 312 -0.59 -14.20 -15.46
CA MET A 312 -1.46 -13.25 -16.15
C MET A 312 -2.82 -13.10 -15.45
N VAL A 313 -3.46 -14.19 -15.06
CA VAL A 313 -4.72 -14.16 -14.31
C VAL A 313 -4.53 -13.40 -12.98
N GLY A 314 -3.46 -13.71 -12.25
CA GLY A 314 -3.11 -13.02 -11.02
C GLY A 314 -2.87 -11.52 -11.22
N ALA A 315 -2.10 -11.13 -12.26
CA ALA A 315 -1.87 -9.72 -12.60
C ALA A 315 -3.17 -8.99 -12.96
N SER A 316 -4.08 -9.65 -13.67
CA SER A 316 -5.39 -9.08 -14.01
C SER A 316 -6.26 -8.85 -12.78
N LEU A 317 -6.28 -9.80 -11.84
CA LEU A 317 -6.98 -9.65 -10.57
C LEU A 317 -6.35 -8.57 -9.68
N LEU A 318 -5.03 -8.43 -9.71
CA LEU A 318 -4.32 -7.31 -9.06
C LEU A 318 -4.77 -5.98 -9.66
N TRP A 319 -4.81 -5.85 -10.98
CA TRP A 319 -5.25 -4.60 -11.63
C TRP A 319 -6.68 -4.23 -11.27
N VAL A 320 -7.62 -5.18 -11.40
CA VAL A 320 -9.04 -4.93 -11.06
C VAL A 320 -9.19 -4.58 -9.57
N GLY A 321 -8.55 -5.32 -8.68
CA GLY A 321 -8.63 -5.04 -7.24
C GLY A 321 -7.98 -3.73 -6.82
N TRP A 322 -7.01 -3.24 -7.62
CA TRP A 322 -6.34 -1.97 -7.33
C TRP A 322 -7.22 -0.73 -7.49
N PHE A 323 -8.33 -0.84 -8.18
CA PHE A 323 -9.35 0.21 -8.16
C PHE A 323 -9.95 0.37 -6.75
N GLY A 324 -10.22 -0.72 -6.05
CA GLY A 324 -10.61 -0.67 -4.63
C GLY A 324 -9.47 -0.18 -3.74
N PHE A 325 -8.24 -0.58 -4.04
CA PHE A 325 -7.06 -0.17 -3.28
C PHE A 325 -6.83 1.35 -3.37
N ASN A 326 -6.70 1.90 -4.57
CA ASN A 326 -6.42 3.32 -4.78
C ASN A 326 -7.68 4.19 -4.66
N ALA A 327 -8.73 3.92 -5.40
CA ALA A 327 -9.92 4.77 -5.35
C ALA A 327 -10.72 4.58 -4.05
N GLY A 328 -10.65 3.40 -3.42
CA GLY A 328 -11.16 3.19 -2.07
C GLY A 328 -10.45 4.01 -1.00
N SER A 329 -9.18 4.38 -1.20
CA SER A 329 -8.41 5.23 -0.28
C SER A 329 -8.90 6.68 -0.23
N ALA A 330 -9.81 7.08 -1.11
CA ALA A 330 -10.57 8.32 -0.94
C ALA A 330 -11.56 8.26 0.23
N LEU A 331 -11.88 7.08 0.74
CA LEU A 331 -12.79 6.78 1.84
C LEU A 331 -14.26 7.17 1.60
N GLU A 332 -14.58 7.70 0.43
CA GLU A 332 -15.92 8.12 0.00
C GLU A 332 -16.13 7.90 -1.49
N ALA A 333 -17.39 7.90 -1.93
CA ALA A 333 -17.79 7.81 -3.35
C ALA A 333 -17.83 9.22 -3.98
N GLY A 334 -16.71 9.93 -3.94
CA GLY A 334 -16.60 11.32 -4.35
C GLY A 334 -15.68 11.55 -5.55
N THR A 335 -15.39 12.82 -5.84
CA THR A 335 -14.52 13.24 -6.95
C THR A 335 -13.09 12.73 -6.82
N SER A 336 -12.56 12.65 -5.58
CA SER A 336 -11.23 12.11 -5.29
C SER A 336 -11.15 10.62 -5.65
N ALA A 337 -12.20 9.84 -5.37
CA ALA A 337 -12.28 8.43 -5.77
C ALA A 337 -12.27 8.28 -7.30
N VAL A 338 -13.02 9.13 -8.03
CA VAL A 338 -13.06 9.12 -9.50
C VAL A 338 -11.70 9.49 -10.08
N LEU A 339 -11.02 10.50 -9.51
CA LEU A 339 -9.68 10.90 -9.95
C LEU A 339 -8.67 9.75 -9.72
N ALA A 340 -8.66 9.15 -8.52
CA ALA A 340 -7.79 8.03 -8.20
C ALA A 340 -8.05 6.81 -9.09
N PHE A 341 -9.32 6.56 -9.45
CA PHE A 341 -9.71 5.52 -10.40
C PHE A 341 -9.09 5.76 -11.78
N MET A 342 -9.25 6.96 -12.34
CA MET A 342 -8.73 7.32 -13.65
C MET A 342 -7.20 7.33 -13.68
N ASN A 343 -6.56 7.83 -12.63
CA ASN A 343 -5.11 7.84 -12.51
C ASN A 343 -4.55 6.41 -12.42
N THR A 344 -5.20 5.53 -11.67
CA THR A 344 -4.83 4.11 -11.59
C THR A 344 -4.93 3.42 -12.95
N PHE A 345 -6.01 3.68 -13.68
CA PHE A 345 -6.24 3.11 -15.00
C PHE A 345 -5.17 3.56 -16.00
N SER A 346 -4.95 4.87 -16.10
CA SER A 346 -4.06 5.46 -17.10
C SER A 346 -2.57 5.20 -16.84
N ALA A 347 -2.12 5.30 -15.58
CA ALA A 347 -0.73 5.02 -15.21
C ALA A 347 -0.36 3.56 -15.44
N THR A 348 -1.27 2.64 -15.13
CA THR A 348 -1.04 1.21 -15.36
C THR A 348 -0.89 0.92 -16.85
N ALA A 349 -1.78 1.44 -17.68
CA ALA A 349 -1.71 1.26 -19.13
C ALA A 349 -0.39 1.83 -19.71
N ALA A 350 0.01 3.02 -19.26
CA ALA A 350 1.27 3.65 -19.67
C ALA A 350 2.50 2.82 -19.26
N ALA A 351 2.50 2.23 -18.06
CA ALA A 351 3.60 1.41 -17.57
C ALA A 351 3.72 0.08 -18.32
N VAL A 352 2.60 -0.57 -18.67
CA VAL A 352 2.60 -1.77 -19.54
C VAL A 352 3.29 -1.46 -20.87
N LEU A 353 2.91 -0.37 -21.52
CA LEU A 353 3.50 0.03 -22.79
C LEU A 353 5.00 0.35 -22.63
N ALA A 354 5.39 1.11 -21.61
CA ALA A 354 6.78 1.46 -21.33
C ALA A 354 7.66 0.23 -21.08
N TRP A 355 7.17 -0.71 -20.28
CA TRP A 355 7.89 -1.97 -20.03
C TRP A 355 8.07 -2.79 -21.33
N CYS A 356 7.00 -2.96 -22.10
CA CYS A 356 7.05 -3.67 -23.39
C CYS A 356 8.01 -3.01 -24.39
N ILE A 357 8.00 -1.67 -24.48
CA ILE A 357 8.96 -0.91 -25.30
C ILE A 357 10.39 -1.17 -24.83
N GLY A 358 10.65 -1.05 -23.52
CA GLY A 358 11.96 -1.30 -22.93
C GLY A 358 12.47 -2.74 -23.19
N GLU A 359 11.63 -3.78 -23.03
CA GLU A 359 12.01 -5.15 -23.38
C GLU A 359 12.27 -5.31 -24.87
N ALA A 360 11.45 -4.72 -25.73
CA ALA A 360 11.65 -4.78 -27.18
C ALA A 360 12.99 -4.13 -27.58
N MET A 361 13.35 -3.00 -26.97
CA MET A 361 14.64 -2.35 -27.18
C MET A 361 15.82 -3.17 -26.68
N MET A 362 15.70 -3.87 -25.55
CA MET A 362 16.79 -4.63 -24.92
C MET A 362 16.95 -6.06 -25.49
N ARG A 363 15.83 -6.68 -25.89
CA ARG A 363 15.75 -8.11 -26.23
C ARG A 363 15.17 -8.39 -27.62
N GLY A 364 14.80 -7.32 -28.37
CA GLY A 364 14.19 -7.41 -29.70
C GLY A 364 12.69 -7.70 -29.70
N LYS A 365 12.09 -8.09 -28.56
CA LYS A 365 10.64 -8.36 -28.44
C LYS A 365 10.16 -8.21 -27.00
N ALA A 366 8.90 -7.84 -26.86
CA ALA A 366 8.21 -7.82 -25.58
C ALA A 366 7.74 -9.22 -25.16
N SER A 367 7.52 -9.42 -23.88
CA SER A 367 7.03 -10.69 -23.30
C SER A 367 5.73 -10.49 -22.53
N MET A 368 4.92 -11.55 -22.39
CA MET A 368 3.72 -11.55 -21.56
C MET A 368 4.06 -11.29 -20.09
N LEU A 369 5.17 -11.87 -19.60
CA LEU A 369 5.65 -11.61 -18.25
C LEU A 369 6.02 -10.14 -18.06
N GLY A 370 6.68 -9.53 -19.06
CA GLY A 370 7.01 -8.11 -19.06
C GLY A 370 5.76 -7.23 -19.01
N ALA A 371 4.74 -7.54 -19.80
CA ALA A 371 3.47 -6.83 -19.78
C ALA A 371 2.80 -6.91 -18.41
N ALA A 372 2.73 -8.09 -17.78
CA ALA A 372 2.19 -8.30 -16.44
C ALA A 372 3.00 -7.55 -15.37
N SER A 373 4.34 -7.58 -15.45
CA SER A 373 5.23 -6.84 -14.53
C SER A 373 5.09 -5.34 -14.72
N GLY A 374 4.94 -4.86 -15.96
CA GLY A 374 4.67 -3.45 -16.27
C GLY A 374 3.36 -2.97 -15.68
N ALA A 375 2.31 -3.80 -15.72
CA ALA A 375 1.03 -3.48 -15.07
C ALA A 375 1.24 -3.26 -13.55
N VAL A 376 1.89 -4.21 -12.86
CA VAL A 376 2.16 -4.08 -11.43
C VAL A 376 3.04 -2.87 -11.14
N ALA A 377 4.06 -2.58 -11.96
CA ALA A 377 4.92 -1.40 -11.79
C ALA A 377 4.13 -0.07 -11.86
N GLY A 378 3.20 0.04 -12.81
CA GLY A 378 2.33 1.21 -12.93
C GLY A 378 1.37 1.36 -11.75
N LEU A 379 0.75 0.25 -11.33
CA LEU A 379 -0.11 0.20 -10.15
C LEU A 379 0.61 0.66 -8.88
N VAL A 380 1.82 0.16 -8.67
CA VAL A 380 2.66 0.52 -7.52
C VAL A 380 3.03 2.00 -7.55
N ALA A 381 3.53 2.50 -8.68
CA ALA A 381 4.05 3.87 -8.76
C ALA A 381 2.95 4.93 -8.68
N ILE A 382 1.74 4.65 -9.15
CA ILE A 382 0.63 5.59 -9.02
C ILE A 382 0.02 5.60 -7.61
N THR A 383 0.24 4.55 -6.82
CA THR A 383 -0.40 4.38 -5.51
C THR A 383 -0.22 5.58 -4.57
N PRO A 384 0.98 6.17 -4.36
CA PRO A 384 1.13 7.34 -3.51
C PRO A 384 0.53 8.61 -4.10
N ALA A 385 0.34 8.66 -5.43
CA ALA A 385 -0.06 9.83 -6.19
C ALA A 385 -1.55 9.81 -6.60
N ALA A 386 -2.25 8.69 -6.42
CA ALA A 386 -3.50 8.40 -7.14
C ALA A 386 -4.57 9.49 -6.99
N GLY A 387 -4.75 10.07 -5.80
CA GLY A 387 -5.69 11.16 -5.55
C GLY A 387 -5.09 12.57 -5.65
N ASN A 388 -3.78 12.70 -5.85
CA ASN A 388 -3.06 13.97 -5.68
C ASN A 388 -2.54 14.57 -6.99
N VAL A 389 -2.54 13.83 -8.10
CA VAL A 389 -1.98 14.28 -9.38
C VAL A 389 -3.05 14.33 -10.47
N GLY A 390 -2.83 15.19 -11.45
CA GLY A 390 -3.68 15.23 -12.64
C GLY A 390 -3.42 14.04 -13.58
N LEU A 391 -4.33 13.78 -14.52
CA LEU A 391 -4.29 12.64 -15.44
C LEU A 391 -2.98 12.55 -16.25
N MET A 392 -2.45 13.68 -16.72
CA MET A 392 -1.17 13.69 -17.45
C MET A 392 0.01 13.33 -16.55
N GLY A 393 0.01 13.80 -15.28
CA GLY A 393 0.98 13.38 -14.26
C GLY A 393 0.95 11.88 -14.04
N ALA A 394 -0.24 11.29 -13.95
CA ALA A 394 -0.42 9.85 -13.78
C ALA A 394 0.14 9.04 -14.97
N ILE A 395 -0.11 9.48 -16.22
CA ILE A 395 0.47 8.85 -17.42
C ILE A 395 1.99 8.90 -17.39
N ILE A 396 2.58 10.06 -17.04
CA ILE A 396 4.03 10.24 -16.97
C ILE A 396 4.63 9.36 -15.85
N ILE A 397 4.02 9.33 -14.66
CA ILE A 397 4.43 8.47 -13.54
C ILE A 397 4.45 7.00 -13.99
N GLY A 398 3.38 6.52 -14.62
CA GLY A 398 3.29 5.16 -15.11
C GLY A 398 4.36 4.85 -16.16
N PHE A 399 4.58 5.75 -17.11
CA PHE A 399 5.58 5.56 -18.17
C PHE A 399 7.00 5.49 -17.61
N ILE A 400 7.36 6.38 -16.68
CA ILE A 400 8.67 6.37 -16.01
C ILE A 400 8.81 5.09 -15.17
N ALA A 401 7.77 4.69 -14.44
CA ALA A 401 7.78 3.48 -13.61
C ALA A 401 8.02 2.20 -14.43
N GLY A 402 7.43 2.10 -15.62
CA GLY A 402 7.66 0.95 -16.51
C GLY A 402 9.14 0.73 -16.82
N PHE A 403 9.88 1.78 -17.17
CA PHE A 403 11.33 1.71 -17.40
C PHE A 403 12.14 1.54 -16.11
N ALA A 404 11.80 2.29 -15.07
CA ALA A 404 12.53 2.25 -13.79
C ALA A 404 12.46 0.86 -13.15
N CYS A 405 11.27 0.23 -13.11
CA CYS A 405 11.10 -1.10 -12.56
C CYS A 405 11.72 -2.18 -13.49
N LEU A 406 11.66 -2.01 -14.80
CA LEU A 406 12.39 -2.89 -15.73
C LEU A 406 13.91 -2.89 -15.46
N TRP A 407 14.48 -1.71 -15.18
CA TRP A 407 15.85 -1.61 -14.71
C TRP A 407 16.02 -2.21 -13.32
N GLY A 408 15.06 -2.00 -12.42
CA GLY A 408 15.05 -2.54 -11.06
C GLY A 408 15.23 -4.05 -11.01
N VAL A 409 14.47 -4.77 -11.83
CA VAL A 409 14.50 -6.25 -11.88
C VAL A 409 15.69 -6.80 -12.66
N ASN A 410 16.24 -6.08 -13.62
CA ASN A 410 17.35 -6.56 -14.46
C ASN A 410 18.71 -6.00 -14.06
N GLY A 411 18.81 -4.71 -13.77
CA GLY A 411 20.05 -3.98 -13.45
C GLY A 411 20.32 -3.91 -11.95
N LEU A 412 19.43 -3.25 -11.22
CA LEU A 412 19.61 -2.99 -9.79
C LEU A 412 19.71 -4.28 -8.97
N LYS A 413 18.87 -5.27 -9.24
CA LYS A 413 18.95 -6.60 -8.60
C LYS A 413 20.33 -7.25 -8.75
N LYS A 414 20.96 -7.11 -9.92
CA LYS A 414 22.33 -7.62 -10.16
C LYS A 414 23.36 -6.83 -9.38
N LEU A 415 23.24 -5.48 -9.34
CA LEU A 415 24.15 -4.62 -8.57
C LEU A 415 24.08 -4.93 -7.07
N LEU A 416 22.89 -5.14 -6.54
CA LEU A 416 22.67 -5.50 -5.14
C LEU A 416 23.12 -6.93 -4.83
N GLY A 417 23.20 -7.82 -5.83
CA GLY A 417 23.57 -9.22 -5.65
C GLY A 417 22.61 -10.02 -4.76
N ALA A 418 21.39 -9.52 -4.57
CA ALA A 418 20.33 -10.15 -3.79
C ALA A 418 19.57 -11.19 -4.62
N ASP A 419 19.23 -12.33 -4.02
CA ASP A 419 18.27 -13.26 -4.60
C ASP A 419 16.85 -12.91 -4.13
N ASP A 420 16.35 -11.76 -4.57
CA ASP A 420 14.95 -11.40 -4.47
C ASP A 420 14.14 -12.24 -5.46
N SER A 421 13.47 -13.29 -4.97
CA SER A 421 12.99 -14.39 -5.83
C SER A 421 11.99 -13.94 -6.89
N LEU A 422 11.05 -13.08 -6.52
CA LEU A 422 9.96 -12.61 -7.39
C LEU A 422 10.02 -11.10 -7.64
N ASP A 423 11.22 -10.50 -7.54
CA ASP A 423 11.48 -9.10 -7.87
C ASP A 423 10.69 -8.08 -7.05
N VAL A 424 10.42 -8.40 -5.77
CA VAL A 424 9.62 -7.55 -4.88
C VAL A 424 10.26 -6.17 -4.72
N PHE A 425 11.57 -6.09 -4.49
CA PHE A 425 12.25 -4.81 -4.39
C PHE A 425 12.35 -4.11 -5.75
N GLY A 426 12.63 -4.86 -6.82
CA GLY A 426 12.74 -4.31 -8.16
C GLY A 426 11.46 -3.66 -8.68
N VAL A 427 10.29 -4.15 -8.27
CA VAL A 427 8.97 -3.62 -8.67
C VAL A 427 8.38 -2.73 -7.58
N HIS A 428 8.17 -3.25 -6.36
CA HIS A 428 7.49 -2.49 -5.30
C HIS A 428 8.40 -1.44 -4.66
N GLY A 429 9.69 -1.74 -4.45
CA GLY A 429 10.64 -0.77 -3.89
C GLY A 429 10.93 0.36 -4.87
N VAL A 430 11.38 0.00 -6.08
CA VAL A 430 11.71 1.00 -7.11
C VAL A 430 10.47 1.77 -7.54
N GLY A 431 9.36 1.07 -7.83
CA GLY A 431 8.11 1.71 -8.23
C GLY A 431 7.53 2.62 -7.14
N GLY A 432 7.54 2.17 -5.88
CA GLY A 432 7.07 2.97 -4.73
C GLY A 432 7.92 4.24 -4.52
N ILE A 433 9.25 4.12 -4.59
CA ILE A 433 10.16 5.29 -4.47
C ILE A 433 9.94 6.28 -5.60
N VAL A 434 9.90 5.79 -6.85
CA VAL A 434 9.66 6.64 -8.02
C VAL A 434 8.29 7.33 -7.90
N GLY A 435 7.25 6.58 -7.52
CA GLY A 435 5.91 7.11 -7.33
C GLY A 435 5.86 8.18 -6.24
N ALA A 436 6.43 7.92 -5.07
CA ALA A 436 6.44 8.87 -3.96
C ALA A 436 7.17 10.18 -4.32
N LEU A 437 8.33 10.09 -4.99
CA LEU A 437 9.07 11.29 -5.43
C LEU A 437 8.27 12.08 -6.49
N LEU A 438 7.68 11.40 -7.46
CA LEU A 438 6.92 12.03 -8.52
C LEU A 438 5.55 12.55 -8.04
N THR A 439 5.02 12.06 -6.92
CA THR A 439 3.85 12.66 -6.26
C THR A 439 4.14 14.11 -5.91
N GLY A 440 5.29 14.40 -5.29
CA GLY A 440 5.69 15.78 -4.96
C GLY A 440 5.90 16.66 -6.19
N VAL A 441 6.33 16.07 -7.32
CA VAL A 441 6.56 16.84 -8.57
C VAL A 441 5.25 17.19 -9.30
N PHE A 442 4.28 16.26 -9.30
CA PHE A 442 3.03 16.39 -10.07
C PHE A 442 1.80 16.68 -9.20
N ASN A 443 1.99 16.96 -7.91
CA ASN A 443 0.87 17.32 -7.02
C ASN A 443 0.14 18.56 -7.57
N THR A 444 -1.18 18.43 -7.74
CA THR A 444 -2.05 19.51 -8.26
C THR A 444 -2.85 20.20 -7.15
N GLN A 445 -2.69 19.76 -5.91
CA GLN A 445 -3.38 20.32 -4.73
C GLN A 445 -2.49 21.31 -3.95
N ALA A 446 -1.31 21.63 -4.46
CA ALA A 446 -0.36 22.57 -3.86
C ALA A 446 -0.65 24.01 -4.27
#